data_0c0216f0e353f5d0c80ddcd3e93fb261
#
_entry.id   0c0216f0e353f5d0c80ddcd3e93fb261
#
_cell.length_a   1.000
_cell.length_b   1.000
_cell.length_c   1.000
_cell.angle_alpha   90.00
_cell.angle_beta   90.00
_cell.angle_gamma   90.00
#
_symmetry.space_group_name_H-M   'P 1'
#
loop_
_entity.id
_entity.type
_entity.pdbx_description
1 polymer ?
#
loop_
_entity_poly.entity_id
_entity_poly.type
_entity_poly.pdbx_seq_one_letter_code
_entity_poly.pdbx_strand_id
1 'polypeptide(L)'
;MTERIDTIPLEEYLDDQAEKLTDLCTQCGKCVEVCPVIREGSPMLAAAEPTRVIGDVLDVLRGEPPTDYAAAWAEICTGSGECIAHCPESINPRLMLSIALNRVRAHKLARGENPMGDFYGRMSQIIKFAVGMQMSPEQYRRITGREGNAEQADIVFYLGCNVLRTPVIVFTAMDILDHLGVRYAVLGGASNCCGVIHLKFHGDAEGAGKVNGNTVDKIASFDPETVLHWCPTCVVQFGETVEGFKPRPFEFQHFAHFLLDRLDEFKESFGTVDRRVALHRHDGGLGIDRSVETVLAAIPGLELVEFEEHEHWAYTCGPGALNNVVEMRRAAHEQSVRSALEAGADTLATLYHSCHRDLCVFEDRFPSGVHNWTEIIGEALGLPAHEDRYKRIKLHKEIAAAIEDSREFIEANELDAASLETMLTELTPGKEQGLSLW
;
A
#
# COMPACT_ATOMS: atom_id res chain seq x y z
N MET A 1 16.92 -24.05 21.98
CA MET A 1 18.06 -23.23 21.50
C MET A 1 17.89 -23.17 19.99
N THR A 2 17.19 -22.14 19.49
CA THR A 2 17.09 -21.86 18.07
C THR A 2 18.46 -21.32 17.64
N GLU A 3 19.13 -22.04 16.73
CA GLU A 3 20.33 -21.52 16.06
C GLU A 3 20.00 -20.13 15.51
N ARG A 4 20.77 -19.12 15.94
CA ARG A 4 20.78 -17.84 15.25
C ARG A 4 21.33 -18.12 13.85
N ILE A 5 20.43 -18.14 12.88
CA ILE A 5 20.84 -18.07 11.48
C ILE A 5 21.46 -16.68 11.33
N ASP A 6 22.75 -16.61 11.07
CA ASP A 6 23.46 -15.36 10.82
C ASP A 6 22.82 -14.70 9.60
N THR A 7 22.01 -13.67 9.84
CA THR A 7 21.41 -12.87 8.78
C THR A 7 22.49 -11.95 8.23
N ILE A 8 22.79 -12.06 6.95
CA ILE A 8 23.63 -11.09 6.25
C ILE A 8 23.00 -9.69 6.32
N PRO A 9 23.77 -8.59 6.26
CA PRO A 9 23.22 -7.25 6.13
C PRO A 9 22.32 -7.12 4.91
N LEU A 10 21.27 -6.29 4.99
CA LEU A 10 20.37 -6.12 3.84
C LEU A 10 21.10 -5.54 2.62
N GLU A 11 22.11 -4.69 2.82
CA GLU A 11 22.95 -4.16 1.76
C GLU A 11 23.64 -5.28 0.98
N GLU A 12 24.28 -6.23 1.69
CA GLU A 12 24.94 -7.39 1.08
C GLU A 12 23.94 -8.28 0.32
N TYR A 13 22.74 -8.50 0.89
CA TYR A 13 21.68 -9.22 0.21
C TYR A 13 21.26 -8.52 -1.09
N LEU A 14 21.09 -7.20 -1.07
CA LEU A 14 20.71 -6.43 -2.26
C LEU A 14 21.83 -6.40 -3.31
N ASP A 15 23.09 -6.43 -2.90
CA ASP A 15 24.24 -6.55 -3.79
C ASP A 15 24.25 -7.91 -4.50
N ASP A 16 24.00 -9.00 -3.78
CA ASP A 16 23.84 -10.33 -4.36
C ASP A 16 22.67 -10.39 -5.37
N GLN A 17 21.53 -9.75 -5.05
CA GLN A 17 20.41 -9.66 -5.99
C GLN A 17 20.77 -8.81 -7.23
N ALA A 18 21.48 -7.71 -7.05
CA ALA A 18 21.92 -6.86 -8.14
C ALA A 18 22.86 -7.61 -9.10
N GLU A 19 23.82 -8.37 -8.57
CA GLU A 19 24.71 -9.22 -9.38
C GLU A 19 23.92 -10.23 -10.20
N LYS A 20 23.04 -11.01 -9.57
CA LYS A 20 22.19 -12.00 -10.25
C LYS A 20 21.34 -11.38 -11.37
N LEU A 21 20.72 -10.23 -11.09
CA LEU A 21 19.88 -9.54 -12.06
C LEU A 21 20.69 -8.97 -13.24
N THR A 22 21.89 -8.45 -12.97
CA THR A 22 22.78 -7.94 -14.04
C THR A 22 23.34 -9.03 -14.93
N ASP A 23 23.63 -10.21 -14.37
CA ASP A 23 24.13 -11.36 -15.12
C ASP A 23 23.07 -11.99 -16.03
N LEU A 24 21.81 -11.98 -15.60
CA LEU A 24 20.70 -12.54 -16.36
C LEU A 24 20.12 -11.57 -17.41
N CYS A 25 20.31 -10.25 -17.23
CA CYS A 25 19.71 -9.24 -18.09
C CYS A 25 20.44 -9.11 -19.43
N THR A 26 19.76 -9.38 -20.54
CA THR A 26 20.29 -9.21 -21.90
C THR A 26 20.27 -7.77 -22.40
N GLN A 27 19.85 -6.81 -21.57
CA GLN A 27 19.75 -5.38 -21.91
C GLN A 27 18.87 -5.10 -23.15
N CYS A 28 17.82 -5.90 -23.37
CA CYS A 28 16.99 -5.81 -24.57
C CYS A 28 16.08 -4.55 -24.61
N GLY A 29 15.91 -3.84 -23.51
CA GLY A 29 15.09 -2.61 -23.42
C GLY A 29 13.59 -2.84 -23.30
N LYS A 30 13.09 -4.09 -23.37
CA LYS A 30 11.64 -4.38 -23.36
C LYS A 30 10.92 -3.82 -22.16
N CYS A 31 11.52 -3.92 -20.98
CA CYS A 31 10.97 -3.38 -19.74
C CYS A 31 10.77 -1.85 -19.76
N VAL A 32 11.56 -1.12 -20.52
CA VAL A 32 11.44 0.33 -20.75
C VAL A 32 10.30 0.63 -21.71
N GLU A 33 10.22 -0.12 -22.83
CA GLU A 33 9.18 0.06 -23.86
C GLU A 33 7.76 -0.13 -23.31
N VAL A 34 7.56 -1.15 -22.45
CA VAL A 34 6.23 -1.48 -21.89
C VAL A 34 5.88 -0.67 -20.64
N CYS A 35 6.81 0.14 -20.12
CA CYS A 35 6.57 0.88 -18.88
C CYS A 35 5.56 2.01 -19.09
N PRO A 36 4.35 1.92 -18.50
CA PRO A 36 3.29 2.88 -18.79
C PRO A 36 3.64 4.29 -18.31
N VAL A 37 4.36 4.42 -17.20
CA VAL A 37 4.70 5.72 -16.63
C VAL A 37 5.76 6.50 -17.43
N ILE A 38 6.59 5.83 -18.22
CA ILE A 38 7.62 6.50 -19.03
C ILE A 38 6.98 7.39 -20.09
N ARG A 39 6.00 6.88 -20.82
CA ARG A 39 5.36 7.61 -21.93
C ARG A 39 4.72 8.92 -21.46
N GLU A 40 4.08 8.88 -20.33
CA GLU A 40 3.25 9.98 -19.83
C GLU A 40 3.96 10.82 -18.77
N GLY A 41 4.84 10.21 -17.98
CA GLY A 41 5.46 10.83 -16.81
C GLY A 41 6.87 11.39 -17.06
N SER A 42 7.55 11.04 -18.17
CA SER A 42 8.92 11.50 -18.41
C SER A 42 9.25 11.68 -19.90
N PRO A 43 9.09 12.89 -20.45
CA PRO A 43 9.49 13.16 -21.85
C PRO A 43 10.95 12.81 -22.14
N MET A 44 11.85 12.97 -21.17
CA MET A 44 13.26 12.62 -21.31
C MET A 44 13.45 11.12 -21.53
N LEU A 45 12.80 10.28 -20.74
CA LEU A 45 12.89 8.82 -20.88
C LEU A 45 12.14 8.33 -22.12
N ALA A 46 11.00 8.94 -22.47
CA ALA A 46 10.24 8.60 -23.66
C ALA A 46 10.99 8.89 -24.97
N ALA A 47 11.92 9.84 -24.97
CA ALA A 47 12.79 10.18 -26.10
C ALA A 47 14.09 9.37 -26.14
N ALA A 48 14.42 8.61 -25.10
CA ALA A 48 15.66 7.87 -25.00
C ALA A 48 15.56 6.47 -25.64
N GLU A 49 16.69 5.95 -26.10
CA GLU A 49 16.77 4.55 -26.58
C GLU A 49 16.55 3.58 -25.38
N PRO A 50 15.60 2.65 -25.45
CA PRO A 50 15.27 1.73 -24.34
C PRO A 50 16.47 0.93 -23.84
N THR A 51 17.34 0.46 -24.74
CA THR A 51 18.55 -0.30 -24.40
C THR A 51 19.55 0.54 -23.63
N ARG A 52 19.61 1.85 -23.88
CA ARG A 52 20.43 2.77 -23.11
C ARG A 52 19.88 2.99 -21.70
N VAL A 53 18.57 3.23 -21.57
CA VAL A 53 17.93 3.46 -20.26
C VAL A 53 18.15 2.28 -19.33
N ILE A 54 17.90 1.04 -19.80
CA ILE A 54 18.16 -0.15 -18.99
C ILE A 54 19.65 -0.35 -18.74
N GLY A 55 20.53 -0.04 -19.70
CA GLY A 55 21.98 -0.09 -19.53
C GLY A 55 22.45 0.78 -18.39
N ASP A 56 21.96 2.02 -18.32
CA ASP A 56 22.28 2.97 -17.26
C ASP A 56 21.79 2.45 -15.88
N VAL A 57 20.64 1.76 -15.83
CA VAL A 57 20.17 1.09 -14.58
C VAL A 57 21.11 -0.05 -14.20
N LEU A 58 21.55 -0.88 -15.16
CA LEU A 58 22.50 -1.97 -14.88
C LEU A 58 23.84 -1.43 -14.36
N ASP A 59 24.31 -0.30 -14.85
CA ASP A 59 25.53 0.34 -14.35
C ASP A 59 25.37 0.78 -12.88
N VAL A 60 24.22 1.35 -12.51
CA VAL A 60 23.89 1.63 -11.10
C VAL A 60 23.89 0.35 -10.26
N LEU A 61 23.36 -0.76 -10.79
CA LEU A 61 23.37 -2.06 -10.11
C LEU A 61 24.79 -2.64 -9.97
N ARG A 62 25.76 -2.24 -10.79
CA ARG A 62 27.19 -2.58 -10.66
C ARG A 62 27.97 -1.65 -9.74
N GLY A 63 27.30 -0.64 -9.16
CA GLY A 63 27.90 0.33 -8.25
C GLY A 63 28.43 1.59 -8.90
N GLU A 64 28.19 1.78 -10.20
CA GLU A 64 28.54 3.03 -10.89
C GLU A 64 27.65 4.20 -10.44
N PRO A 65 28.11 5.44 -10.47
CA PRO A 65 27.31 6.62 -10.16
C PRO A 65 26.04 6.69 -11.00
N PRO A 66 24.88 7.06 -10.42
CA PRO A 66 23.64 7.18 -11.16
C PRO A 66 23.71 8.22 -12.28
N THR A 67 23.24 7.84 -13.49
CA THR A 67 22.98 8.77 -14.58
C THR A 67 21.58 9.38 -14.44
N ASP A 68 21.30 10.43 -15.22
CA ASP A 68 19.98 11.08 -15.24
C ASP A 68 18.87 10.10 -15.67
N TYR A 69 19.13 9.18 -16.60
CA TYR A 69 18.15 8.20 -17.06
C TYR A 69 17.85 7.16 -15.98
N ALA A 70 18.88 6.59 -15.36
CA ALA A 70 18.68 5.61 -14.28
C ALA A 70 17.96 6.23 -13.09
N ALA A 71 18.37 7.44 -12.67
CA ALA A 71 17.73 8.15 -11.57
C ALA A 71 16.28 8.49 -11.89
N ALA A 72 15.98 9.04 -13.06
CA ALA A 72 14.64 9.42 -13.46
C ALA A 72 13.69 8.20 -13.48
N TRP A 73 14.12 7.08 -14.10
CA TRP A 73 13.25 5.90 -14.17
C TRP A 73 13.01 5.24 -12.81
N ALA A 74 14.05 5.11 -12.00
CA ALA A 74 13.91 4.59 -10.65
C ALA A 74 12.98 5.46 -9.77
N GLU A 75 13.05 6.78 -9.92
CA GLU A 75 12.25 7.74 -9.14
C GLU A 75 10.77 7.78 -9.56
N ILE A 76 10.45 7.56 -10.85
CA ILE A 76 9.04 7.56 -11.31
C ILE A 76 8.40 6.18 -11.32
N CYS A 77 9.13 5.12 -10.99
CA CYS A 77 8.60 3.75 -11.02
C CYS A 77 7.37 3.62 -10.10
N THR A 78 6.23 3.28 -10.69
CA THR A 78 4.95 3.11 -10.01
C THR A 78 4.69 1.65 -9.58
N GLY A 79 5.57 0.73 -9.98
CA GLY A 79 5.44 -0.69 -9.66
C GLY A 79 4.31 -1.42 -10.39
N SER A 80 3.93 -0.98 -11.61
CA SER A 80 2.86 -1.59 -12.40
C SER A 80 3.01 -3.10 -12.63
N GLY A 81 4.25 -3.61 -12.69
CA GLY A 81 4.50 -5.03 -12.96
C GLY A 81 4.65 -5.35 -14.46
N GLU A 82 4.30 -4.45 -15.37
CA GLU A 82 4.37 -4.68 -16.82
C GLU A 82 5.76 -5.11 -17.30
N CYS A 83 6.80 -4.54 -16.69
CA CYS A 83 8.19 -4.92 -16.99
C CYS A 83 8.51 -6.36 -16.61
N ILE A 84 7.83 -6.93 -15.61
CA ILE A 84 7.99 -8.34 -15.19
C ILE A 84 7.27 -9.25 -16.19
N ALA A 85 5.99 -8.95 -16.48
CA ALA A 85 5.16 -9.74 -17.38
C ALA A 85 5.73 -9.85 -18.80
N HIS A 86 6.47 -8.83 -19.24
CA HIS A 86 7.03 -8.76 -20.59
C HIS A 86 8.54 -9.02 -20.67
N CYS A 87 9.18 -9.41 -19.57
CA CYS A 87 10.62 -9.70 -19.58
C CYS A 87 10.91 -11.04 -20.26
N PRO A 88 11.66 -11.08 -21.39
CA PRO A 88 11.97 -12.33 -22.08
C PRO A 88 12.88 -13.25 -21.25
N GLU A 89 13.65 -12.70 -20.31
CA GLU A 89 14.57 -13.46 -19.45
C GLU A 89 13.86 -13.90 -18.13
N SER A 90 12.57 -13.59 -17.95
CA SER A 90 11.81 -13.93 -16.76
C SER A 90 12.45 -13.41 -15.44
N ILE A 91 13.18 -12.30 -15.50
CA ILE A 91 13.72 -11.62 -14.31
C ILE A 91 12.74 -10.55 -13.83
N ASN A 92 13.03 -9.95 -12.67
CA ASN A 92 12.19 -8.91 -12.07
C ASN A 92 12.80 -7.49 -12.23
N PRO A 93 12.48 -6.73 -13.31
CA PRO A 93 13.02 -5.37 -13.48
C PRO A 93 12.46 -4.39 -12.42
N ARG A 94 11.31 -4.66 -11.80
CA ARG A 94 10.79 -3.87 -10.67
C ARG A 94 11.73 -3.95 -9.46
N LEU A 95 12.31 -5.13 -9.19
CA LEU A 95 13.34 -5.29 -8.18
C LEU A 95 14.62 -4.53 -8.55
N MET A 96 15.06 -4.58 -9.83
CA MET A 96 16.20 -3.79 -10.31
C MET A 96 15.99 -2.31 -10.01
N LEU A 97 14.81 -1.76 -10.32
CA LEU A 97 14.47 -0.35 -10.04
C LEU A 97 14.39 -0.05 -8.54
N SER A 98 13.97 -1.01 -7.72
CA SER A 98 13.96 -0.84 -6.26
C SER A 98 15.38 -0.71 -5.70
N ILE A 99 16.31 -1.53 -6.18
CA ILE A 99 17.73 -1.47 -5.79
C ILE A 99 18.36 -0.19 -6.35
N ALA A 100 18.11 0.14 -7.62
CA ALA A 100 18.61 1.36 -8.23
C ALA A 100 18.14 2.61 -7.49
N LEU A 101 16.86 2.68 -7.09
CA LEU A 101 16.33 3.81 -6.31
C LEU A 101 17.02 3.96 -4.96
N ASN A 102 17.27 2.85 -4.27
CA ASN A 102 18.05 2.87 -3.01
C ASN A 102 19.43 3.49 -3.25
N ARG A 103 20.16 3.03 -4.26
CA ARG A 103 21.50 3.54 -4.59
C ARG A 103 21.51 5.00 -5.06
N VAL A 104 20.49 5.39 -5.85
CA VAL A 104 20.29 6.81 -6.24
C VAL A 104 20.10 7.69 -5.01
N ARG A 105 19.26 7.28 -4.05
CA ARG A 105 19.03 8.03 -2.82
C ARG A 105 20.26 8.08 -1.93
N ALA A 106 20.95 6.96 -1.75
CA ALA A 106 22.23 6.91 -1.00
C ALA A 106 23.29 7.82 -1.62
N HIS A 107 23.40 7.84 -2.96
CA HIS A 107 24.33 8.72 -3.66
C HIS A 107 23.99 10.21 -3.46
N LYS A 108 22.71 10.59 -3.51
CA LYS A 108 22.26 11.96 -3.22
C LYS A 108 22.60 12.37 -1.78
N LEU A 109 22.34 11.49 -0.80
CA LEU A 109 22.67 11.73 0.60
C LEU A 109 24.19 11.92 0.82
N ALA A 110 25.04 11.10 0.20
CA ALA A 110 26.49 11.24 0.28
C ALA A 110 27.00 12.59 -0.24
N ARG A 111 26.23 13.26 -1.09
CA ARG A 111 26.51 14.62 -1.61
C ARG A 111 25.88 15.74 -0.77
N GLY A 112 25.27 15.40 0.37
CA GLY A 112 24.58 16.36 1.22
C GLY A 112 23.18 16.76 0.73
N GLU A 113 22.65 16.04 -0.26
CA GLU A 113 21.30 16.25 -0.78
C GLU A 113 20.33 15.32 -0.04
N ASN A 114 19.33 15.87 0.64
CA ASN A 114 18.29 15.07 1.31
C ASN A 114 16.89 15.49 0.81
N PRO A 115 16.48 15.05 -0.39
CA PRO A 115 15.24 15.49 -1.01
C PRO A 115 13.99 15.07 -0.26
N MET A 116 14.08 14.04 0.58
CA MET A 116 12.93 13.53 1.35
C MET A 116 12.89 14.04 2.80
N GLY A 117 13.96 14.67 3.30
CA GLY A 117 14.07 15.10 4.70
C GLY A 117 13.84 13.91 5.66
N ASP A 118 13.24 14.16 6.81
CA ASP A 118 12.80 13.11 7.74
C ASP A 118 11.41 12.57 7.36
N PHE A 119 11.32 11.90 6.22
CA PHE A 119 10.05 11.37 5.71
C PHE A 119 9.45 10.30 6.65
N TYR A 120 10.28 9.44 7.26
CA TYR A 120 9.81 8.42 8.19
C TYR A 120 9.23 9.02 9.47
N GLY A 121 9.91 9.99 10.06
CA GLY A 121 9.41 10.70 11.24
C GLY A 121 8.10 11.42 10.95
N ARG A 122 8.03 12.16 9.84
CA ARG A 122 6.79 12.83 9.39
C ARG A 122 5.65 11.84 9.16
N MET A 123 5.90 10.72 8.46
CA MET A 123 4.90 9.71 8.23
C MET A 123 4.40 9.08 9.53
N SER A 124 5.30 8.79 10.48
CA SER A 124 4.93 8.24 11.79
C SER A 124 4.06 9.22 12.58
N GLN A 125 4.36 10.51 12.52
CA GLN A 125 3.57 11.56 13.15
C GLN A 125 2.18 11.70 12.52
N ILE A 126 2.11 11.69 11.17
CA ILE A 126 0.84 11.72 10.44
C ILE A 126 -0.04 10.52 10.81
N ILE A 127 0.54 9.32 10.88
CA ILE A 127 -0.20 8.12 11.30
C ILE A 127 -0.71 8.29 12.73
N LYS A 128 0.12 8.77 13.66
CA LYS A 128 -0.28 9.00 15.05
C LYS A 128 -1.47 9.96 15.14
N PHE A 129 -1.43 11.10 14.45
CA PHE A 129 -2.52 12.07 14.46
C PHE A 129 -3.77 11.53 13.76
N ALA A 130 -3.61 10.96 12.57
CA ALA A 130 -4.73 10.40 11.81
C ALA A 130 -5.48 9.32 12.63
N VAL A 131 -4.75 8.44 13.27
CA VAL A 131 -5.30 7.41 14.15
C VAL A 131 -5.97 8.01 15.38
N GLY A 132 -5.26 8.92 16.06
CA GLY A 132 -5.73 9.53 17.30
C GLY A 132 -6.93 10.47 17.15
N MET A 133 -7.29 10.85 15.92
CA MET A 133 -8.54 11.55 15.60
C MET A 133 -9.74 10.62 15.36
N GLN A 134 -9.52 9.32 15.26
CA GLN A 134 -10.51 8.39 14.71
C GLN A 134 -10.85 7.23 15.64
N MET A 135 -10.02 6.92 16.62
CA MET A 135 -10.21 5.75 17.48
C MET A 135 -9.71 5.99 18.91
N SER A 136 -10.21 5.18 19.85
CA SER A 136 -9.77 5.23 21.23
C SER A 136 -8.35 4.68 21.42
N PRO A 137 -7.65 5.02 22.52
CA PRO A 137 -6.36 4.44 22.86
C PRO A 137 -6.37 2.90 22.93
N GLU A 138 -7.47 2.32 23.41
CA GLU A 138 -7.65 0.87 23.51
C GLU A 138 -7.71 0.22 22.11
N GLN A 139 -8.55 0.76 21.22
CA GLN A 139 -8.62 0.31 19.83
C GLN A 139 -7.25 0.39 19.14
N TYR A 140 -6.51 1.47 19.36
CA TYR A 140 -5.17 1.63 18.82
C TYR A 140 -4.19 0.58 19.35
N ARG A 141 -4.21 0.30 20.67
CA ARG A 141 -3.34 -0.73 21.25
C ARG A 141 -3.66 -2.12 20.69
N ARG A 142 -4.94 -2.43 20.49
CA ARG A 142 -5.39 -3.69 19.89
C ARG A 142 -4.81 -3.88 18.49
N ILE A 143 -4.97 -2.91 17.57
CA ILE A 143 -4.53 -3.05 16.19
C ILE A 143 -3.01 -2.88 15.97
N THR A 144 -2.28 -2.47 16.99
CA THR A 144 -0.82 -2.40 16.96
C THR A 144 -0.14 -3.60 17.62
N GLY A 145 -0.91 -4.56 18.11
CA GLY A 145 -0.40 -5.77 18.77
C GLY A 145 0.12 -5.52 20.18
N ARG A 146 -0.33 -4.46 20.84
CA ARG A 146 0.05 -4.14 22.23
C ARG A 146 -0.92 -4.71 23.25
N GLU A 147 -2.14 -5.00 22.85
CA GLU A 147 -3.17 -5.59 23.69
C GLU A 147 -4.04 -6.56 22.89
N GLY A 148 -4.64 -7.52 23.57
CA GLY A 148 -5.67 -8.42 23.02
C GLY A 148 -5.14 -9.56 22.15
N ASN A 149 -3.84 -9.66 21.91
CA ASN A 149 -3.28 -10.78 21.16
C ASN A 149 -3.07 -11.99 22.08
N ALA A 150 -3.34 -13.19 21.55
CA ALA A 150 -2.89 -14.44 22.15
C ALA A 150 -1.36 -14.53 22.10
N GLU A 151 -0.74 -15.31 22.99
CA GLU A 151 0.70 -15.59 22.95
C GLU A 151 1.10 -16.37 21.70
N GLN A 152 0.17 -17.22 21.20
CA GLN A 152 0.30 -17.98 19.96
C GLN A 152 -0.96 -17.80 19.13
N ALA A 153 -0.82 -17.68 17.82
CA ALA A 153 -1.92 -17.56 16.88
C ALA A 153 -1.57 -18.27 15.58
N ASP A 154 -2.52 -19.00 15.02
CA ASP A 154 -2.33 -19.71 13.74
C ASP A 154 -2.09 -18.72 12.61
N ILE A 155 -2.68 -17.53 12.74
CA ILE A 155 -2.59 -16.44 11.77
C ILE A 155 -2.15 -15.16 12.47
N VAL A 156 -1.22 -14.43 11.86
CA VAL A 156 -0.97 -13.02 12.17
C VAL A 156 -1.57 -12.14 11.09
N PHE A 157 -2.54 -11.29 11.43
CA PHE A 157 -3.05 -10.26 10.55
C PHE A 157 -2.14 -9.04 10.60
N TYR A 158 -1.20 -8.97 9.65
CA TYR A 158 -0.22 -7.92 9.52
C TYR A 158 -0.77 -6.75 8.70
N LEU A 159 -1.09 -5.68 9.38
CA LEU A 159 -1.70 -4.48 8.80
C LEU A 159 -0.68 -3.56 8.09
N GLY A 160 0.60 -3.65 8.46
CA GLY A 160 1.58 -2.61 8.11
C GLY A 160 1.30 -1.31 8.87
N CYS A 161 1.63 -0.17 8.28
CA CYS A 161 1.53 1.12 8.98
C CYS A 161 0.39 2.02 8.47
N ASN A 162 0.20 2.13 7.16
CA ASN A 162 -0.65 3.16 6.55
C ASN A 162 -2.16 2.86 6.57
N VAL A 163 -2.57 1.60 6.61
CA VAL A 163 -3.99 1.24 6.69
C VAL A 163 -4.64 1.68 8.01
N LEU A 164 -3.85 1.85 9.06
CA LEU A 164 -4.34 2.33 10.36
C LEU A 164 -5.01 3.71 10.27
N ARG A 165 -4.73 4.47 9.21
CA ARG A 165 -5.36 5.78 8.95
C ARG A 165 -6.80 5.67 8.45
N THR A 166 -7.24 4.47 8.09
CA THR A 166 -8.59 4.14 7.67
C THR A 166 -9.14 2.99 8.54
N PRO A 167 -9.46 3.26 9.83
CA PRO A 167 -9.83 2.23 10.79
C PRO A 167 -11.04 1.40 10.39
N VAL A 168 -11.98 1.97 9.64
CA VAL A 168 -13.15 1.27 9.11
C VAL A 168 -12.74 -0.01 8.37
N ILE A 169 -11.71 0.08 7.51
CA ILE A 169 -11.20 -1.07 6.75
C ILE A 169 -10.64 -2.14 7.70
N VAL A 170 -9.86 -1.70 8.69
CA VAL A 170 -9.19 -2.62 9.64
C VAL A 170 -10.22 -3.36 10.48
N PHE A 171 -11.16 -2.63 11.08
CA PHE A 171 -12.16 -3.25 11.94
C PHE A 171 -13.12 -4.15 11.18
N THR A 172 -13.56 -3.73 9.97
CA THR A 172 -14.39 -4.60 9.12
C THR A 172 -13.66 -5.87 8.73
N ALA A 173 -12.37 -5.78 8.35
CA ALA A 173 -11.59 -6.97 8.04
C ALA A 173 -11.41 -7.90 9.26
N MET A 174 -11.26 -7.34 10.47
CA MET A 174 -11.21 -8.13 11.71
C MET A 174 -12.56 -8.80 12.00
N ASP A 175 -13.67 -8.10 11.82
CA ASP A 175 -15.01 -8.68 12.00
C ASP A 175 -15.29 -9.81 11.00
N ILE A 176 -14.78 -9.71 9.77
CA ILE A 176 -14.84 -10.80 8.78
C ILE A 176 -14.04 -12.01 9.28
N LEU A 177 -12.81 -11.82 9.79
CA LEU A 177 -12.03 -12.92 10.38
C LEU A 177 -12.70 -13.54 11.59
N ASP A 178 -13.32 -12.73 12.46
CA ASP A 178 -14.08 -13.19 13.62
C ASP A 178 -15.32 -14.01 13.18
N HIS A 179 -16.03 -13.56 12.14
CA HIS A 179 -17.18 -14.28 11.55
C HIS A 179 -16.76 -15.66 10.99
N LEU A 180 -15.58 -15.72 10.38
CA LEU A 180 -15.00 -16.97 9.87
C LEU A 180 -14.44 -17.89 10.97
N GLY A 181 -14.50 -17.47 12.24
CA GLY A 181 -13.96 -18.23 13.36
C GLY A 181 -12.44 -18.39 13.33
N VAL A 182 -11.74 -17.49 12.67
CA VAL A 182 -10.27 -17.50 12.54
C VAL A 182 -9.64 -17.06 13.86
N ARG A 183 -8.67 -17.83 14.37
CA ARG A 183 -7.86 -17.45 15.52
C ARG A 183 -6.62 -16.70 15.07
N TYR A 184 -6.58 -15.39 15.28
CA TYR A 184 -5.51 -14.54 14.78
C TYR A 184 -4.97 -13.57 15.85
N ALA A 185 -3.75 -13.13 15.65
CA ALA A 185 -3.17 -11.96 16.30
C ALA A 185 -3.09 -10.80 15.30
N VAL A 186 -3.18 -9.57 15.79
CA VAL A 186 -3.07 -8.36 14.94
C VAL A 186 -1.75 -7.66 15.18
N LEU A 187 -1.10 -7.22 14.09
CA LEU A 187 0.14 -6.47 14.16
C LEU A 187 0.15 -5.31 13.16
N GLY A 188 0.21 -4.08 13.65
CA GLY A 188 0.24 -2.87 12.82
C GLY A 188 1.06 -1.73 13.41
N GLY A 189 1.11 -0.61 12.69
CA GLY A 189 1.76 0.63 13.12
C GLY A 189 3.18 0.82 12.61
N ALA A 190 3.68 2.06 12.76
CA ALA A 190 4.99 2.46 12.26
C ALA A 190 6.16 1.65 12.86
N SER A 191 6.03 1.20 14.12
CA SER A 191 7.02 0.34 14.78
C SER A 191 7.12 -1.07 14.20
N ASN A 192 6.14 -1.47 13.38
CA ASN A 192 6.08 -2.76 12.71
C ASN A 192 6.09 -2.55 11.17
N CYS A 193 6.98 -1.68 10.69
CA CYS A 193 7.08 -1.33 9.28
C CYS A 193 7.80 -2.44 8.48
N CYS A 194 7.45 -2.58 7.19
CA CYS A 194 8.16 -3.48 6.27
C CYS A 194 9.56 -2.97 5.86
N GLY A 195 9.95 -1.75 6.24
CA GLY A 195 11.26 -1.16 5.94
C GLY A 195 11.33 -0.38 4.61
N VAL A 196 10.28 -0.38 3.80
CA VAL A 196 10.28 0.24 2.45
C VAL A 196 10.64 1.74 2.47
N ILE A 197 10.24 2.47 3.51
CA ILE A 197 10.51 3.92 3.62
C ILE A 197 12.02 4.15 3.75
N HIS A 198 12.68 3.43 4.65
CA HIS A 198 14.12 3.50 4.80
C HIS A 198 14.82 3.15 3.49
N LEU A 199 14.41 2.06 2.85
CA LEU A 199 15.04 1.57 1.63
C LEU A 199 14.89 2.54 0.46
N LYS A 200 13.63 2.86 0.09
CA LYS A 200 13.33 3.57 -1.18
C LYS A 200 13.32 5.09 -1.04
N PHE A 201 12.98 5.62 0.15
CA PHE A 201 12.87 7.07 0.31
C PHE A 201 14.14 7.67 0.93
N HIS A 202 14.79 6.95 1.83
CA HIS A 202 16.00 7.44 2.49
C HIS A 202 17.29 6.88 1.89
N GLY A 203 17.26 5.81 1.07
CA GLY A 203 18.47 5.14 0.59
C GLY A 203 19.27 4.46 1.71
N ASP A 204 18.59 4.13 2.79
CA ASP A 204 19.14 3.53 4.01
C ASP A 204 18.82 2.03 4.07
N ALA A 205 19.70 1.22 3.46
CA ALA A 205 19.55 -0.23 3.46
C ALA A 205 19.74 -0.84 4.86
N GLU A 206 20.65 -0.29 5.69
CA GLU A 206 20.88 -0.75 7.05
C GLU A 206 19.63 -0.55 7.93
N GLY A 207 19.08 0.68 7.94
CA GLY A 207 17.86 0.99 8.68
C GLY A 207 16.66 0.18 8.18
N ALA A 208 16.54 -0.02 6.87
CA ALA A 208 15.52 -0.88 6.27
C ALA A 208 15.62 -2.33 6.76
N GLY A 209 16.81 -2.90 6.74
CA GLY A 209 17.09 -4.26 7.22
C GLY A 209 16.79 -4.44 8.70
N LYS A 210 17.16 -3.47 9.53
CA LYS A 210 16.87 -3.48 10.97
C LYS A 210 15.37 -3.43 11.25
N VAL A 211 14.64 -2.52 10.60
CA VAL A 211 13.19 -2.38 10.79
C VAL A 211 12.44 -3.61 10.28
N ASN A 212 12.80 -4.09 9.08
CA ASN A 212 12.22 -5.31 8.51
C ASN A 212 12.48 -6.53 9.39
N GLY A 213 13.74 -6.73 9.80
CA GLY A 213 14.14 -7.85 10.66
C GLY A 213 13.38 -7.87 11.98
N ASN A 214 13.26 -6.71 12.65
CA ASN A 214 12.50 -6.60 13.90
C ASN A 214 11.00 -6.95 13.69
N THR A 215 10.44 -6.56 12.56
CA THR A 215 9.04 -6.89 12.22
C THR A 215 8.86 -8.39 12.00
N VAL A 216 9.77 -9.03 11.25
CA VAL A 216 9.76 -10.49 11.02
C VAL A 216 9.91 -11.25 12.34
N ASP A 217 10.84 -10.84 13.22
CA ASP A 217 11.03 -11.48 14.53
C ASP A 217 9.80 -11.36 15.42
N LYS A 218 9.14 -10.19 15.39
CA LYS A 218 7.94 -9.98 16.15
C LYS A 218 6.77 -10.82 15.62
N ILE A 219 6.62 -10.95 14.31
CA ILE A 219 5.64 -11.86 13.70
C ILE A 219 5.94 -13.30 14.13
N ALA A 220 7.19 -13.74 13.99
CA ALA A 220 7.61 -15.10 14.36
C ALA A 220 7.37 -15.41 15.85
N SER A 221 7.37 -14.40 16.73
CA SER A 221 7.10 -14.62 18.16
C SER A 221 5.68 -15.09 18.49
N PHE A 222 4.72 -14.96 17.54
CA PHE A 222 3.37 -15.51 17.65
C PHE A 222 3.28 -16.96 17.17
N ASP A 223 4.36 -17.51 16.60
CA ASP A 223 4.43 -18.85 16.01
C ASP A 223 3.32 -19.15 14.98
N PRO A 224 3.07 -18.24 14.00
CA PRO A 224 2.01 -18.42 13.03
C PRO A 224 2.43 -19.38 11.92
N GLU A 225 1.45 -20.07 11.33
CA GLU A 225 1.61 -20.76 10.05
C GLU A 225 1.52 -19.76 8.88
N THR A 226 0.57 -18.81 8.97
CA THR A 226 0.28 -17.85 7.91
C THR A 226 0.26 -16.41 8.43
N VAL A 227 0.80 -15.51 7.63
CA VAL A 227 0.72 -14.06 7.87
C VAL A 227 -0.15 -13.43 6.79
N LEU A 228 -1.34 -12.96 7.18
CA LEU A 228 -2.22 -12.22 6.29
C LEU A 228 -1.75 -10.78 6.23
N HIS A 229 -1.29 -10.33 5.07
CA HIS A 229 -0.95 -8.93 4.89
C HIS A 229 -2.03 -8.18 4.10
N TRP A 230 -2.17 -6.89 4.42
CA TRP A 230 -3.15 -6.01 3.80
C TRP A 230 -2.55 -5.09 2.74
N CYS A 231 -1.39 -4.52 3.03
CA CYS A 231 -0.84 -3.41 2.25
C CYS A 231 -0.10 -3.90 1.01
N PRO A 232 -0.44 -3.47 -0.23
CA PRO A 232 0.24 -3.93 -1.44
C PRO A 232 1.72 -3.54 -1.47
N THR A 233 2.09 -2.42 -0.85
CA THR A 233 3.51 -2.05 -0.69
C THR A 233 4.26 -3.06 0.18
N CYS A 234 3.62 -3.58 1.24
CA CYS A 234 4.21 -4.63 2.05
C CYS A 234 4.30 -5.96 1.30
N VAL A 235 3.29 -6.27 0.44
CA VAL A 235 3.34 -7.45 -0.45
C VAL A 235 4.59 -7.41 -1.31
N VAL A 236 4.81 -6.32 -2.04
CA VAL A 236 5.99 -6.14 -2.91
C VAL A 236 7.29 -6.12 -2.09
N GLN A 237 7.29 -5.46 -0.92
CA GLN A 237 8.50 -5.40 -0.10
C GLN A 237 8.92 -6.78 0.42
N PHE A 238 8.00 -7.53 1.04
CA PHE A 238 8.31 -8.86 1.59
C PHE A 238 8.41 -9.96 0.53
N GLY A 239 7.58 -9.90 -0.52
CA GLY A 239 7.51 -10.94 -1.54
C GLY A 239 8.52 -10.79 -2.68
N GLU A 240 9.13 -9.61 -2.84
CA GLU A 240 10.08 -9.37 -3.94
C GLU A 240 11.39 -8.75 -3.45
N THR A 241 11.31 -7.58 -2.77
CA THR A 241 12.51 -6.78 -2.50
C THR A 241 13.40 -7.41 -1.43
N VAL A 242 12.81 -8.04 -0.42
CA VAL A 242 13.53 -8.65 0.71
C VAL A 242 13.11 -10.12 0.95
N GLU A 243 12.63 -10.80 -0.07
CA GLU A 243 12.06 -12.14 0.06
C GLU A 243 13.02 -13.15 0.70
N GLY A 244 14.25 -13.20 0.26
CA GLY A 244 15.28 -14.11 0.79
C GLY A 244 16.19 -13.50 1.87
N PHE A 245 15.94 -12.27 2.27
CA PHE A 245 16.82 -11.54 3.19
C PHE A 245 16.87 -12.15 4.60
N LYS A 246 15.71 -12.50 5.14
CA LYS A 246 15.60 -13.12 6.46
C LYS A 246 14.75 -14.37 6.39
N PRO A 247 15.27 -15.55 6.79
CA PRO A 247 14.47 -16.75 6.90
C PRO A 247 13.28 -16.56 7.83
N ARG A 248 12.13 -17.08 7.43
CA ARG A 248 10.89 -16.97 8.18
C ARG A 248 10.17 -18.31 8.21
N PRO A 249 9.63 -18.73 9.38
CA PRO A 249 8.94 -20.01 9.52
C PRO A 249 7.46 -19.96 9.14
N PHE A 250 7.03 -18.93 8.42
CA PHE A 250 5.63 -18.67 8.04
C PHE A 250 5.54 -18.20 6.59
N GLU A 251 4.37 -18.40 6.00
CA GLU A 251 4.04 -17.93 4.66
C GLU A 251 3.27 -16.61 4.70
N PHE A 252 3.52 -15.73 3.72
CA PHE A 252 2.72 -14.53 3.51
C PHE A 252 1.59 -14.80 2.51
N GLN A 253 0.38 -14.38 2.86
CA GLN A 253 -0.78 -14.39 1.98
C GLN A 253 -1.52 -13.05 2.05
N HIS A 254 -2.00 -12.52 0.93
CA HIS A 254 -2.84 -11.32 0.98
C HIS A 254 -4.24 -11.66 1.49
N PHE A 255 -4.83 -10.76 2.30
CA PHE A 255 -6.16 -10.96 2.89
C PHE A 255 -7.24 -11.31 1.85
N ALA A 256 -7.20 -10.69 0.65
CA ALA A 256 -8.14 -11.01 -0.42
C ALA A 256 -7.97 -12.43 -0.97
N HIS A 257 -6.73 -12.92 -1.11
CA HIS A 257 -6.47 -14.31 -1.53
C HIS A 257 -6.96 -15.29 -0.47
N PHE A 258 -6.72 -15.00 0.80
CA PHE A 258 -7.23 -15.81 1.91
C PHE A 258 -8.75 -15.93 1.89
N LEU A 259 -9.48 -14.82 1.63
CA LEU A 259 -10.93 -14.88 1.52
C LEU A 259 -11.38 -15.66 0.29
N LEU A 260 -10.70 -15.51 -0.84
CA LEU A 260 -11.01 -16.27 -2.05
C LEU A 260 -10.83 -17.78 -1.83
N ASP A 261 -9.73 -18.20 -1.22
CA ASP A 261 -9.43 -19.60 -0.94
C ASP A 261 -10.48 -20.24 -0.02
N ARG A 262 -11.12 -19.45 0.82
CA ARG A 262 -12.14 -19.89 1.77
C ARG A 262 -13.57 -19.52 1.35
N LEU A 263 -13.77 -18.97 0.15
CA LEU A 263 -15.06 -18.44 -0.28
C LEU A 263 -16.20 -19.45 -0.12
N ASP A 264 -15.96 -20.71 -0.43
CA ASP A 264 -16.95 -21.79 -0.30
C ASP A 264 -17.41 -22.04 1.15
N GLU A 265 -16.61 -21.62 2.14
CA GLU A 265 -16.97 -21.78 3.56
C GLU A 265 -18.02 -20.78 4.03
N PHE A 266 -18.11 -19.60 3.38
CA PHE A 266 -18.95 -18.51 3.88
C PHE A 266 -19.88 -17.87 2.85
N LYS A 267 -19.73 -18.12 1.55
CA LYS A 267 -20.58 -17.51 0.52
C LYS A 267 -22.07 -17.76 0.71
N GLU A 268 -22.47 -18.90 1.28
CA GLU A 268 -23.86 -19.24 1.57
C GLU A 268 -24.46 -18.39 2.73
N SER A 269 -23.62 -17.70 3.51
CA SER A 269 -24.06 -16.78 4.55
C SER A 269 -24.26 -15.34 4.05
N PHE A 270 -23.95 -15.06 2.77
CA PHE A 270 -24.18 -13.74 2.21
C PHE A 270 -25.68 -13.44 2.11
N GLY A 271 -26.08 -12.32 2.69
CA GLY A 271 -27.34 -11.65 2.39
C GLY A 271 -27.30 -10.93 1.06
N THR A 272 -28.46 -10.44 0.61
CA THR A 272 -28.59 -9.69 -0.65
C THR A 272 -28.07 -8.25 -0.45
N VAL A 273 -27.20 -7.82 -1.35
CA VAL A 273 -26.73 -6.42 -1.48
C VAL A 273 -27.11 -5.93 -2.87
N ASP A 274 -28.17 -5.12 -2.95
CA ASP A 274 -28.71 -4.61 -4.23
C ASP A 274 -27.93 -3.35 -4.62
N ARG A 275 -26.79 -3.53 -5.30
CA ARG A 275 -25.91 -2.44 -5.74
C ARG A 275 -25.25 -2.75 -7.07
N ARG A 276 -25.01 -1.67 -7.84
CA ARG A 276 -24.18 -1.68 -9.05
C ARG A 276 -22.81 -1.11 -8.72
N VAL A 277 -21.82 -2.00 -8.54
CA VAL A 277 -20.50 -1.68 -7.98
C VAL A 277 -19.46 -1.58 -9.08
N ALA A 278 -18.81 -0.42 -9.19
CA ALA A 278 -17.56 -0.26 -9.93
C ALA A 278 -16.38 -0.52 -8.97
N LEU A 279 -15.59 -1.55 -9.20
CA LEU A 279 -14.40 -1.85 -8.42
C LEU A 279 -13.18 -1.14 -9.01
N HIS A 280 -12.64 -0.14 -8.31
CA HIS A 280 -11.41 0.54 -8.70
C HIS A 280 -10.20 -0.40 -8.49
N ARG A 281 -9.67 -0.91 -9.59
CA ARG A 281 -8.68 -1.99 -9.64
C ARG A 281 -7.24 -1.49 -9.75
N HIS A 282 -6.31 -2.30 -9.28
CA HIS A 282 -4.87 -2.16 -9.49
C HIS A 282 -4.25 -3.55 -9.51
N ASP A 283 -3.86 -4.04 -10.67
CA ASP A 283 -3.27 -5.37 -10.78
C ASP A 283 -1.85 -5.42 -10.18
N GLY A 284 -0.94 -4.59 -10.68
CA GLY A 284 0.47 -4.61 -10.26
C GLY A 284 1.15 -5.98 -10.36
N GLY A 285 0.56 -6.92 -11.08
CA GLY A 285 0.99 -8.32 -11.15
C GLY A 285 0.75 -9.12 -9.86
N LEU A 286 -0.13 -8.64 -8.96
CA LEU A 286 -0.38 -9.26 -7.66
C LEU A 286 -1.64 -10.13 -7.63
N GLY A 287 -2.55 -10.00 -8.61
CA GLY A 287 -3.81 -10.75 -8.72
C GLY A 287 -4.82 -10.49 -7.61
N ILE A 288 -4.60 -9.46 -6.78
CA ILE A 288 -5.44 -9.12 -5.63
C ILE A 288 -6.80 -8.60 -6.08
N ASP A 289 -6.83 -7.79 -7.13
CA ASP A 289 -8.05 -7.24 -7.74
C ASP A 289 -8.98 -8.34 -8.23
N ARG A 290 -8.46 -9.37 -8.91
CA ARG A 290 -9.23 -10.53 -9.36
C ARG A 290 -9.80 -11.35 -8.20
N SER A 291 -9.06 -11.47 -7.12
CA SER A 291 -9.56 -12.16 -5.92
C SER A 291 -10.72 -11.40 -5.29
N VAL A 292 -10.61 -10.08 -5.17
CA VAL A 292 -11.69 -9.22 -4.66
C VAL A 292 -12.91 -9.27 -5.58
N GLU A 293 -12.70 -9.17 -6.89
CA GLU A 293 -13.75 -9.26 -7.89
C GLU A 293 -14.53 -10.58 -7.78
N THR A 294 -13.82 -11.71 -7.65
CA THR A 294 -14.45 -13.03 -7.51
C THR A 294 -15.27 -13.14 -6.22
N VAL A 295 -14.76 -12.62 -5.10
CA VAL A 295 -15.48 -12.63 -3.83
C VAL A 295 -16.73 -11.74 -3.89
N LEU A 296 -16.63 -10.53 -4.45
CA LEU A 296 -17.77 -9.62 -4.61
C LEU A 296 -18.83 -10.19 -5.54
N ALA A 297 -18.43 -10.85 -6.65
CA ALA A 297 -19.34 -11.47 -7.59
C ALA A 297 -20.18 -12.63 -6.99
N ALA A 298 -19.75 -13.18 -5.85
CA ALA A 298 -20.49 -14.20 -5.14
C ALA A 298 -21.64 -13.65 -4.27
N ILE A 299 -21.72 -12.32 -4.08
CA ILE A 299 -22.74 -11.67 -3.25
C ILE A 299 -24.06 -11.57 -4.03
N PRO A 300 -25.17 -12.14 -3.51
CA PRO A 300 -26.47 -12.05 -4.16
C PRO A 300 -26.95 -10.61 -4.33
N GLY A 301 -27.43 -10.25 -5.51
CA GLY A 301 -27.95 -8.92 -5.85
C GLY A 301 -26.88 -7.89 -6.23
N LEU A 302 -25.59 -8.17 -6.02
CA LEU A 302 -24.51 -7.29 -6.41
C LEU A 302 -24.18 -7.47 -7.89
N GLU A 303 -24.18 -6.38 -8.64
CA GLU A 303 -23.74 -6.34 -10.04
C GLU A 303 -22.39 -5.62 -10.12
N LEU A 304 -21.34 -6.34 -10.53
CA LEU A 304 -20.07 -5.70 -10.88
C LEU A 304 -20.18 -5.04 -12.24
N VAL A 305 -19.91 -3.74 -12.28
CA VAL A 305 -19.99 -2.92 -13.49
C VAL A 305 -18.62 -2.81 -14.13
N GLU A 306 -18.51 -3.22 -15.40
CA GLU A 306 -17.32 -2.98 -16.19
C GLU A 306 -17.24 -1.52 -16.62
N PHE A 307 -16.08 -0.89 -16.43
CA PHE A 307 -15.84 0.49 -16.81
C PHE A 307 -14.37 0.69 -17.22
N GLU A 308 -14.10 1.75 -17.96
CA GLU A 308 -12.76 2.07 -18.42
C GLU A 308 -11.95 2.66 -17.27
N GLU A 309 -10.94 1.93 -16.83
CA GLU A 309 -9.94 2.42 -15.88
C GLU A 309 -8.63 2.75 -16.58
N HIS A 310 -7.81 3.50 -15.87
CA HIS A 310 -6.42 3.70 -16.26
C HIS A 310 -5.64 2.42 -15.96
N GLU A 311 -5.55 1.53 -16.95
CA GLU A 311 -4.96 0.22 -16.79
C GLU A 311 -3.47 0.29 -16.40
N HIS A 312 -3.06 -0.61 -15.48
CA HIS A 312 -1.67 -1.02 -15.23
C HIS A 312 -0.66 0.07 -14.82
N TRP A 313 -1.11 1.16 -14.26
CA TRP A 313 -0.21 2.25 -13.87
C TRP A 313 0.68 1.93 -12.70
N ALA A 314 0.11 1.25 -11.69
CA ALA A 314 0.75 1.05 -10.40
C ALA A 314 0.10 -0.12 -9.66
N TYR A 315 0.83 -0.69 -8.70
CA TYR A 315 0.24 -1.65 -7.76
C TYR A 315 -0.69 -1.00 -6.72
N THR A 316 -0.79 0.32 -6.69
CA THR A 316 -1.74 1.12 -5.87
C THR A 316 -1.79 2.55 -6.39
N CYS A 317 -2.93 3.24 -6.27
CA CYS A 317 -3.09 4.62 -6.72
C CYS A 317 -2.64 5.70 -5.72
N GLY A 318 -2.21 5.31 -4.53
CA GLY A 318 -1.81 6.26 -3.49
C GLY A 318 -0.41 6.86 -3.66
N PRO A 319 -0.06 7.84 -2.81
CA PRO A 319 1.24 8.51 -2.86
C PRO A 319 2.45 7.59 -2.74
N GLY A 320 2.28 6.39 -2.16
CA GLY A 320 3.37 5.41 -2.06
C GLY A 320 3.92 4.94 -3.40
N ALA A 321 3.07 4.92 -4.45
CA ALA A 321 3.45 4.54 -5.81
C ALA A 321 3.47 5.74 -6.77
N LEU A 322 2.57 6.71 -6.60
CA LEU A 322 2.32 7.79 -7.56
C LEU A 322 2.77 9.17 -7.06
N ASN A 323 3.66 9.22 -6.07
CA ASN A 323 4.09 10.49 -5.45
C ASN A 323 4.76 11.45 -6.44
N ASN A 324 5.52 10.93 -7.40
CA ASN A 324 6.28 11.73 -8.37
C ASN A 324 5.51 12.02 -9.66
N VAL A 325 4.26 11.57 -9.76
CA VAL A 325 3.39 11.73 -10.93
C VAL A 325 1.97 12.20 -10.51
N VAL A 326 1.92 13.22 -9.66
CA VAL A 326 0.69 13.70 -9.00
C VAL A 326 -0.41 14.08 -9.97
N GLU A 327 -0.08 14.80 -11.05
CA GLU A 327 -1.08 15.22 -12.03
C GLU A 327 -1.68 14.03 -12.79
N MET A 328 -0.82 13.06 -13.14
CA MET A 328 -1.30 11.81 -13.74
C MET A 328 -2.24 11.06 -12.78
N ARG A 329 -1.88 10.98 -11.47
CA ARG A 329 -2.73 10.35 -10.46
C ARG A 329 -4.11 11.00 -10.38
N ARG A 330 -4.16 12.34 -10.36
CA ARG A 330 -5.42 13.09 -10.34
C ARG A 330 -6.26 12.83 -11.57
N ALA A 331 -5.64 12.88 -12.75
CA ALA A 331 -6.32 12.62 -14.01
C ALA A 331 -6.91 11.20 -14.06
N ALA A 332 -6.16 10.20 -13.56
CA ALA A 332 -6.64 8.82 -13.48
C ALA A 332 -7.83 8.68 -12.52
N HIS A 333 -7.77 9.28 -11.34
CA HIS A 333 -8.90 9.24 -10.41
C HIS A 333 -10.16 9.86 -11.01
N GLU A 334 -10.06 11.04 -11.64
CA GLU A 334 -11.20 11.68 -12.31
C GLU A 334 -11.71 10.84 -13.48
N GLN A 335 -10.85 10.21 -14.26
CA GLN A 335 -11.25 9.29 -15.32
C GLN A 335 -12.00 8.08 -14.76
N SER A 336 -11.44 7.39 -13.77
CA SER A 336 -12.09 6.22 -13.15
C SER A 336 -13.47 6.55 -12.59
N VAL A 337 -13.59 7.68 -11.87
CA VAL A 337 -14.88 8.14 -11.33
C VAL A 337 -15.88 8.42 -12.44
N ARG A 338 -15.47 9.16 -13.48
CA ARG A 338 -16.36 9.49 -14.61
C ARG A 338 -16.81 8.23 -15.34
N SER A 339 -15.89 7.35 -15.69
CA SER A 339 -16.19 6.12 -16.41
C SER A 339 -17.10 5.18 -15.63
N ALA A 340 -16.90 5.07 -14.31
CA ALA A 340 -17.76 4.30 -13.42
C ALA A 340 -19.20 4.83 -13.41
N LEU A 341 -19.38 6.16 -13.36
CA LEU A 341 -20.71 6.80 -13.43
C LEU A 341 -21.36 6.61 -14.81
N GLU A 342 -20.60 6.77 -15.89
CA GLU A 342 -21.08 6.55 -17.27
C GLU A 342 -21.53 5.10 -17.50
N ALA A 343 -20.86 4.13 -16.85
CA ALA A 343 -21.26 2.73 -16.84
C ALA A 343 -22.48 2.45 -15.94
N GLY A 344 -22.97 3.44 -15.21
CA GLY A 344 -24.16 3.37 -14.36
C GLY A 344 -23.92 2.71 -13.01
N ALA A 345 -22.71 2.78 -12.46
CA ALA A 345 -22.44 2.38 -11.09
C ALA A 345 -23.15 3.32 -10.10
N ASP A 346 -23.69 2.77 -9.04
CA ASP A 346 -24.23 3.51 -7.89
C ASP A 346 -23.26 3.53 -6.71
N THR A 347 -22.27 2.62 -6.70
CA THR A 347 -21.25 2.46 -5.68
C THR A 347 -19.88 2.40 -6.34
N LEU A 348 -18.90 3.14 -5.79
CA LEU A 348 -17.49 2.99 -6.11
C LEU A 348 -16.81 2.18 -5.00
N ALA A 349 -16.36 0.97 -5.32
CA ALA A 349 -15.58 0.14 -4.40
C ALA A 349 -14.08 0.40 -4.59
N THR A 350 -13.37 0.63 -3.50
CA THR A 350 -11.91 0.85 -3.49
C THR A 350 -11.17 -0.41 -3.09
N LEU A 351 -10.08 -0.74 -3.79
CA LEU A 351 -9.30 -1.96 -3.54
C LEU A 351 -8.45 -1.84 -2.27
N TYR A 352 -7.73 -0.73 -2.10
CA TYR A 352 -6.81 -0.53 -0.99
C TYR A 352 -7.15 0.70 -0.15
N HIS A 353 -6.61 0.75 1.05
CA HIS A 353 -6.70 1.90 1.94
C HIS A 353 -6.17 3.21 1.30
N SER A 354 -5.18 3.12 0.41
CA SER A 354 -4.65 4.28 -0.32
C SER A 354 -5.66 4.80 -1.35
N CYS A 355 -6.30 3.91 -2.10
CA CYS A 355 -7.37 4.26 -3.03
C CYS A 355 -8.54 4.90 -2.29
N HIS A 356 -8.95 4.29 -1.18
CA HIS A 356 -10.05 4.80 -0.35
C HIS A 356 -9.77 6.22 0.12
N ARG A 357 -8.56 6.50 0.60
CA ARG A 357 -8.19 7.86 1.05
C ARG A 357 -8.25 8.92 -0.05
N ASP A 358 -7.96 8.54 -1.28
CA ASP A 358 -7.98 9.50 -2.40
C ASP A 358 -9.37 9.62 -3.03
N LEU A 359 -10.13 8.53 -3.10
CA LEU A 359 -11.42 8.47 -3.82
C LEU A 359 -12.64 8.77 -2.95
N CYS A 360 -12.56 8.68 -1.63
CA CYS A 360 -13.69 8.96 -0.74
C CYS A 360 -14.25 10.38 -0.85
N VAL A 361 -13.51 11.33 -1.42
CA VAL A 361 -13.99 12.70 -1.69
C VAL A 361 -15.09 12.76 -2.74
N PHE A 362 -15.24 11.71 -3.54
CA PHE A 362 -16.27 11.61 -4.56
C PHE A 362 -17.56 10.96 -4.04
N GLU A 363 -17.71 10.86 -2.72
CA GLU A 363 -18.86 10.26 -2.04
C GLU A 363 -20.21 10.73 -2.57
N ASP A 364 -20.37 12.03 -2.80
CA ASP A 364 -21.61 12.65 -3.26
C ASP A 364 -21.93 12.39 -4.74
N ARG A 365 -21.00 11.84 -5.50
CA ARG A 365 -21.22 11.48 -6.90
C ARG A 365 -21.90 10.12 -7.06
N PHE A 366 -21.81 9.25 -6.05
CA PHE A 366 -22.38 7.90 -6.10
C PHE A 366 -23.58 7.79 -5.14
N PRO A 367 -24.76 7.39 -5.61
CA PRO A 367 -25.96 7.27 -4.78
C PRO A 367 -25.80 6.39 -3.54
N SER A 368 -25.04 5.31 -3.66
CA SER A 368 -24.72 4.38 -2.56
C SER A 368 -23.32 4.55 -2.00
N GLY A 369 -22.61 5.61 -2.42
CA GLY A 369 -21.36 6.07 -1.82
C GLY A 369 -20.08 5.41 -2.34
N VAL A 370 -18.98 5.78 -1.67
CA VAL A 370 -17.63 5.22 -1.90
C VAL A 370 -17.22 4.37 -0.71
N HIS A 371 -16.98 3.08 -0.93
CA HIS A 371 -16.69 2.10 0.10
C HIS A 371 -15.38 1.35 -0.19
N ASN A 372 -14.73 0.84 0.85
CA ASN A 372 -13.76 -0.23 0.61
C ASN A 372 -14.52 -1.55 0.39
N TRP A 373 -13.97 -2.42 -0.44
CA TRP A 373 -14.60 -3.71 -0.75
C TRP A 373 -14.91 -4.57 0.51
N THR A 374 -14.14 -4.42 1.58
CA THR A 374 -14.41 -5.12 2.84
C THR A 374 -15.73 -4.67 3.49
N GLU A 375 -16.09 -3.38 3.37
CA GLU A 375 -17.35 -2.86 3.91
C GLU A 375 -18.55 -3.52 3.20
N ILE A 376 -18.43 -3.75 1.89
CA ILE A 376 -19.48 -4.43 1.09
C ILE A 376 -19.61 -5.90 1.50
N ILE A 377 -18.50 -6.60 1.74
CA ILE A 377 -18.51 -7.97 2.28
C ILE A 377 -19.10 -7.98 3.69
N GLY A 378 -18.69 -7.04 4.56
CA GLY A 378 -19.25 -6.91 5.90
C GLY A 378 -20.77 -6.73 5.91
N GLU A 379 -21.30 -5.89 4.99
CA GLU A 379 -22.73 -5.72 4.78
C GLU A 379 -23.40 -7.03 4.33
N ALA A 380 -22.82 -7.71 3.35
CA ALA A 380 -23.34 -8.99 2.86
C ALA A 380 -23.37 -10.08 3.95
N LEU A 381 -22.42 -10.08 4.88
CA LEU A 381 -22.37 -10.97 6.02
C LEU A 381 -23.25 -10.52 7.21
N GLY A 382 -23.91 -9.36 7.10
CA GLY A 382 -24.72 -8.80 8.17
C GLY A 382 -23.91 -8.35 9.40
N LEU A 383 -22.63 -8.02 9.20
CA LEU A 383 -21.73 -7.56 10.27
C LEU A 383 -22.05 -6.11 10.67
N PRO A 384 -21.69 -5.69 11.89
CA PRO A 384 -21.83 -4.30 12.31
C PRO A 384 -21.08 -3.34 11.39
N ALA A 385 -21.74 -2.28 10.95
CA ALA A 385 -21.09 -1.23 10.19
C ALA A 385 -20.20 -0.37 11.09
N HIS A 386 -18.96 -0.15 10.70
CA HIS A 386 -18.07 0.82 11.33
C HIS A 386 -18.21 2.18 10.66
N GLU A 387 -18.14 3.26 11.43
CA GLU A 387 -18.13 4.61 10.88
C GLU A 387 -16.82 4.89 10.13
N ASP A 388 -16.93 5.36 8.89
CA ASP A 388 -15.78 5.84 8.13
C ASP A 388 -15.42 7.28 8.55
N ARG A 389 -14.75 7.40 9.68
CA ARG A 389 -14.31 8.69 10.23
C ARG A 389 -13.25 9.36 9.37
N TYR A 390 -12.41 8.59 8.65
CA TYR A 390 -11.45 9.19 7.71
C TYR A 390 -12.15 9.98 6.61
N LYS A 391 -13.12 9.37 5.95
CA LYS A 391 -13.95 10.01 4.93
C LYS A 391 -14.69 11.21 5.49
N ARG A 392 -15.32 11.07 6.65
CA ARG A 392 -16.03 12.15 7.33
C ARG A 392 -15.11 13.35 7.63
N ILE A 393 -13.92 13.11 8.18
CA ILE A 393 -12.92 14.16 8.43
C ILE A 393 -12.51 14.82 7.12
N LYS A 394 -12.24 14.03 6.08
CA LYS A 394 -11.79 14.55 4.79
C LYS A 394 -12.85 15.39 4.07
N LEU A 395 -14.11 15.09 4.27
CA LEU A 395 -15.24 15.87 3.68
C LEU A 395 -15.53 17.19 4.40
N HIS A 396 -14.98 17.44 5.59
CA HIS A 396 -15.07 18.74 6.21
C HIS A 396 -14.38 19.81 5.34
N LYS A 397 -15.02 21.00 5.27
CA LYS A 397 -14.48 22.14 4.51
C LYS A 397 -13.47 22.96 5.32
N GLU A 398 -13.57 22.88 6.65
CA GLU A 398 -12.77 23.66 7.58
C GLU A 398 -12.07 22.76 8.60
N ILE A 399 -10.78 23.04 8.85
CA ILE A 399 -9.95 22.26 9.80
C ILE A 399 -10.56 22.31 11.21
N ALA A 400 -11.05 23.45 11.64
CA ALA A 400 -11.68 23.60 12.95
C ALA A 400 -12.90 22.68 13.13
N ALA A 401 -13.70 22.48 12.07
CA ALA A 401 -14.84 21.57 12.11
C ALA A 401 -14.37 20.10 12.21
N ALA A 402 -13.31 19.72 11.52
CA ALA A 402 -12.73 18.37 11.60
C ALA A 402 -12.15 18.08 13.00
N ILE A 403 -11.48 19.06 13.61
CA ILE A 403 -10.96 18.97 15.00
C ILE A 403 -12.12 18.82 15.99
N GLU A 404 -13.16 19.66 15.87
CA GLU A 404 -14.33 19.60 16.74
C GLU A 404 -15.03 18.23 16.66
N ASP A 405 -15.22 17.73 15.44
CA ASP A 405 -15.82 16.42 15.18
C ASP A 405 -15.01 15.25 15.75
N SER A 406 -13.70 15.43 15.91
CA SER A 406 -12.77 14.43 16.45
C SER A 406 -12.40 14.70 17.92
N ARG A 407 -13.00 15.67 18.60
CA ARG A 407 -12.61 16.17 19.93
C ARG A 407 -12.48 15.05 20.96
N GLU A 408 -13.46 14.17 21.04
CA GLU A 408 -13.48 13.03 21.96
C GLU A 408 -12.22 12.16 21.84
N PHE A 409 -11.81 11.84 20.60
CA PHE A 409 -10.65 11.02 20.35
C PHE A 409 -9.34 11.79 20.55
N ILE A 410 -9.31 13.08 20.20
CA ILE A 410 -8.16 13.97 20.42
C ILE A 410 -7.84 14.05 21.91
N GLU A 411 -8.86 14.27 22.75
CA GLU A 411 -8.73 14.33 24.20
C GLU A 411 -8.32 12.96 24.78
N ALA A 412 -8.97 11.87 24.36
CA ALA A 412 -8.65 10.51 24.84
C ALA A 412 -7.22 10.07 24.49
N ASN A 413 -6.67 10.52 23.36
CA ASN A 413 -5.31 10.23 22.92
C ASN A 413 -4.29 11.30 23.33
N GLU A 414 -4.68 12.31 24.11
CA GLU A 414 -3.83 13.39 24.57
C GLU A 414 -3.04 14.06 23.42
N LEU A 415 -3.71 14.28 22.27
CA LEU A 415 -3.08 14.91 21.12
C LEU A 415 -2.96 16.42 21.34
N ASP A 416 -1.80 17.00 21.00
CA ASP A 416 -1.60 18.43 21.00
C ASP A 416 -2.37 19.11 19.85
N ALA A 417 -3.41 19.86 20.20
CA ALA A 417 -4.31 20.47 19.22
C ALA A 417 -3.60 21.48 18.30
N ALA A 418 -2.60 22.22 18.78
CA ALA A 418 -1.86 23.18 17.97
C ALA A 418 -0.96 22.51 16.94
N SER A 419 -0.27 21.43 17.33
CA SER A 419 0.51 20.60 16.41
C SER A 419 -0.38 19.91 15.38
N LEU A 420 -1.56 19.45 15.79
CA LEU A 420 -2.54 18.84 14.90
C LEU A 420 -3.07 19.83 13.86
N GLU A 421 -3.46 21.03 14.27
CA GLU A 421 -3.94 22.10 13.38
C GLU A 421 -2.85 22.51 12.38
N THR A 422 -1.61 22.67 12.85
CA THR A 422 -0.44 22.95 11.99
C THR A 422 -0.26 21.88 10.93
N MET A 423 -0.26 20.60 11.35
CA MET A 423 -0.10 19.48 10.43
C MET A 423 -1.24 19.42 9.41
N LEU A 424 -2.50 19.55 9.82
CA LEU A 424 -3.64 19.56 8.91
C LEU A 424 -3.55 20.69 7.91
N THR A 425 -3.07 21.88 8.33
CA THR A 425 -2.85 23.02 7.44
C THR A 425 -1.77 22.75 6.39
N GLU A 426 -0.64 22.16 6.79
CA GLU A 426 0.46 21.79 5.89
C GLU A 426 0.06 20.70 4.87
N LEU A 427 -0.81 19.77 5.29
CA LEU A 427 -1.24 18.64 4.48
C LEU A 427 -2.42 18.93 3.56
N THR A 428 -3.02 20.12 3.67
CA THR A 428 -4.19 20.55 2.89
C THR A 428 -3.88 21.74 1.98
N PRO A 429 -2.87 21.67 1.11
CA PRO A 429 -2.61 22.75 0.16
C PRO A 429 -3.67 22.70 -0.96
N GLY A 430 -4.60 23.66 -0.93
CA GLY A 430 -5.67 23.79 -1.93
C GLY A 430 -6.91 22.97 -1.57
N LYS A 431 -7.94 23.66 -1.10
CA LYS A 431 -9.21 23.11 -0.55
C LYS A 431 -10.08 22.36 -1.57
N GLU A 432 -9.64 22.16 -2.80
CA GLU A 432 -10.46 21.59 -3.89
C GLU A 432 -10.75 20.09 -3.73
N GLN A 433 -9.97 19.37 -2.91
CA GLN A 433 -10.09 17.92 -2.71
C GLN A 433 -10.43 17.53 -1.26
N GLY A 434 -11.02 18.43 -0.48
CA GLY A 434 -11.31 18.17 0.93
C GLY A 434 -10.07 18.23 1.85
N LEU A 435 -10.29 18.11 3.15
CA LEU A 435 -9.21 18.04 4.13
C LEU A 435 -8.43 16.72 3.93
N SER A 436 -7.14 16.77 4.05
CA SER A 436 -6.30 15.59 3.93
C SER A 436 -5.59 15.30 5.23
N LEU A 437 -5.72 14.08 5.72
CA LEU A 437 -4.78 13.50 6.67
C LEU A 437 -3.58 12.86 5.91
N TRP A 438 -3.36 13.32 4.70
CA TRP A 438 -2.44 13.00 3.60
C TRP A 438 -2.42 11.59 3.10
#